data_ca3a7189647ea7e9d252667c3aa31b14
#
_entry.id   ca3a7189647ea7e9d252667c3aa31b14
#
_cell.length_a   1.000
_cell.length_b   1.000
_cell.length_c   1.000
_cell.angle_alpha   90.00
_cell.angle_beta   90.00
_cell.angle_gamma   90.00
#
_symmetry.space_group_name_H-M   'P 1'
#
loop_
_entity.id
_entity.type
_entity.pdbx_description
1 polymer ?
#
loop_
_entity_poly.entity_id
_entity_poly.type
_entity_poly.pdbx_seq_one_letter_code
_entity_poly.pdbx_strand_id
1 'polypeptide(L)'
;MKNVFDNYEAARPYIKRFIFDPDLRPEYLKNRLAISRHGNLCAIYTIYIPHPEDDTISLQCISERMLKRWDISLDTLTKDVCDSELEQVCIFNGIYFGENLYYSSKKLDDWDLLCLTNTDRQFGASLILNKAIRKRVGEIVGGHFIVLPSSIHEVMIIKDTNEDLDYFYNMLAGFNANPMIVKPKDVLCNTPFWCSKDGEMMMDLKLAKEDIEED
;
A
#
# COMPACT_ATOMS: atom_id res chain seq x y z
N MET A 1 28.59 -8.58 -14.93
CA MET A 1 27.51 -8.23 -13.99
C MET A 1 26.82 -9.52 -13.56
N LYS A 2 26.68 -9.77 -12.23
CA LYS A 2 25.81 -10.85 -11.77
C LYS A 2 24.39 -10.52 -12.25
N ASN A 3 23.71 -11.49 -12.84
CA ASN A 3 22.34 -11.30 -13.29
C ASN A 3 21.48 -10.94 -12.06
N VAL A 4 20.82 -9.79 -12.07
CA VAL A 4 19.97 -9.31 -10.97
C VAL A 4 18.92 -10.35 -10.56
N PHE A 5 18.44 -11.14 -11.50
CA PHE A 5 17.44 -12.17 -11.23
C PHE A 5 17.98 -13.46 -10.57
N ASP A 6 19.31 -13.65 -10.57
CA ASP A 6 19.96 -14.87 -10.05
C ASP A 6 20.59 -14.69 -8.67
N ASN A 7 20.70 -13.45 -8.18
CA ASN A 7 21.40 -13.14 -6.94
C ASN A 7 20.55 -12.16 -6.10
N TYR A 8 20.22 -12.54 -4.86
CA TYR A 8 19.40 -11.74 -3.97
C TYR A 8 19.98 -10.35 -3.67
N GLU A 9 21.26 -10.28 -3.32
CA GLU A 9 21.92 -9.01 -3.00
C GLU A 9 21.93 -8.04 -4.19
N ALA A 10 22.02 -8.58 -5.42
CA ALA A 10 21.91 -7.78 -6.63
C ALA A 10 20.46 -7.36 -6.93
N ALA A 11 19.48 -8.18 -6.57
CA ALA A 11 18.04 -7.89 -6.77
C ALA A 11 17.50 -6.93 -5.72
N ARG A 12 17.97 -7.03 -4.48
CA ARG A 12 17.43 -6.35 -3.29
C ARG A 12 17.12 -4.86 -3.48
N PRO A 13 17.99 -4.03 -4.09
CA PRO A 13 17.72 -2.61 -4.31
C PRO A 13 16.52 -2.32 -5.23
N TYR A 14 16.12 -3.31 -6.04
CA TYR A 14 15.05 -3.20 -7.02
C TYR A 14 13.77 -3.90 -6.59
N ILE A 15 13.73 -4.48 -5.39
CA ILE A 15 12.55 -5.20 -4.93
C ILE A 15 11.52 -4.22 -4.40
N LYS A 16 10.31 -4.32 -4.94
CA LYS A 16 9.13 -3.60 -4.47
C LYS A 16 8.05 -4.58 -4.04
N ARG A 17 7.29 -4.18 -3.04
CA ARG A 17 6.10 -4.88 -2.61
C ARG A 17 4.90 -4.33 -3.37
N PHE A 18 4.09 -5.22 -3.92
CA PHE A 18 2.83 -4.92 -4.58
C PHE A 18 1.70 -5.55 -3.78
N ILE A 19 0.74 -4.75 -3.35
CA ILE A 19 -0.43 -5.26 -2.62
C ILE A 19 -1.64 -5.37 -3.54
N PHE A 20 -2.51 -6.32 -3.24
CA PHE A 20 -3.71 -6.57 -4.02
C PHE A 20 -4.80 -7.21 -3.17
N ASP A 21 -6.03 -6.98 -3.58
CA ASP A 21 -7.21 -7.71 -3.10
C ASP A 21 -7.32 -9.04 -3.87
N PRO A 22 -7.26 -10.20 -3.19
CA PRO A 22 -7.33 -11.50 -3.83
C PRO A 22 -8.67 -11.77 -4.56
N ASP A 23 -9.75 -11.08 -4.16
CA ASP A 23 -11.05 -11.21 -4.83
C ASP A 23 -11.07 -10.45 -6.17
N LEU A 24 -10.36 -9.32 -6.24
CA LEU A 24 -10.22 -8.56 -7.47
C LEU A 24 -9.13 -9.12 -8.41
N ARG A 25 -8.12 -9.80 -7.87
CA ARG A 25 -6.95 -10.31 -8.61
C ARG A 25 -6.60 -11.77 -8.27
N PRO A 26 -7.52 -12.73 -8.44
CA PRO A 26 -7.31 -14.14 -8.07
C PRO A 26 -6.22 -14.83 -8.89
N GLU A 27 -5.82 -14.26 -10.02
CA GLU A 27 -4.76 -14.79 -10.87
C GLU A 27 -3.40 -14.83 -10.19
N TYR A 28 -3.11 -13.90 -9.26
CA TYR A 28 -1.85 -13.90 -8.52
C TYR A 28 -1.72 -15.07 -7.55
N LEU A 29 -2.84 -15.61 -7.04
CA LEU A 29 -2.82 -16.75 -6.13
C LEU A 29 -2.46 -18.08 -6.85
N LYS A 30 -2.56 -18.13 -8.16
CA LYS A 30 -2.36 -19.37 -8.96
C LYS A 30 -0.90 -19.62 -9.37
N ASN A 31 0.00 -18.65 -9.17
CA ASN A 31 1.31 -18.64 -9.84
C ASN A 31 2.50 -19.03 -8.97
N ARG A 32 2.29 -19.64 -7.79
CA ARG A 32 3.35 -19.97 -6.81
C ARG A 32 4.30 -18.79 -6.55
N LEU A 33 3.75 -17.62 -6.42
CA LEU A 33 4.48 -16.41 -6.07
C LEU A 33 4.82 -16.40 -4.58
N ALA A 34 5.83 -15.63 -4.20
CA ALA A 34 6.11 -15.31 -2.81
C ALA A 34 5.00 -14.35 -2.32
N ILE A 35 4.05 -14.87 -1.54
CA ILE A 35 2.86 -14.14 -1.10
C ILE A 35 2.84 -14.04 0.41
N SER A 36 2.69 -12.82 0.95
CA SER A 36 2.31 -12.59 2.35
C SER A 36 0.85 -12.16 2.45
N ARG A 37 0.17 -12.55 3.57
CA ARG A 37 -1.24 -12.21 3.80
C ARG A 37 -1.36 -11.19 4.93
N HIS A 38 -2.24 -10.21 4.75
CA HIS A 38 -2.45 -9.09 5.65
C HIS A 38 -3.95 -8.79 5.76
N GLY A 39 -4.66 -9.56 6.60
CA GLY A 39 -6.13 -9.51 6.63
C GLY A 39 -6.71 -9.88 5.27
N ASN A 40 -7.55 -9.02 4.71
CA ASN A 40 -8.19 -9.19 3.41
C ASN A 40 -7.26 -8.88 2.23
N LEU A 41 -6.07 -8.33 2.47
CA LEU A 41 -5.09 -8.03 1.44
C LEU A 41 -4.01 -9.09 1.36
N CYS A 42 -3.45 -9.23 0.17
CA CYS A 42 -2.26 -10.01 -0.10
C CYS A 42 -1.15 -9.12 -0.67
N ALA A 43 0.10 -9.49 -0.42
CA ALA A 43 1.24 -8.85 -1.02
C ALA A 43 2.10 -9.85 -1.78
N ILE A 44 2.56 -9.45 -2.96
CA ILE A 44 3.62 -10.10 -3.73
C ILE A 44 4.81 -9.17 -3.83
N TYR A 45 5.94 -9.73 -4.20
CA TYR A 45 7.21 -8.99 -4.33
C TYR A 45 7.65 -9.05 -5.78
N THR A 46 8.14 -7.92 -6.29
CA THR A 46 8.54 -7.78 -7.68
C THR A 46 9.94 -7.16 -7.76
N ILE A 47 10.77 -7.64 -8.68
CA ILE A 47 11.96 -6.92 -9.10
C ILE A 47 11.49 -5.90 -10.14
N TYR A 48 11.68 -4.63 -9.83
CA TYR A 48 11.25 -3.48 -10.63
C TYR A 48 12.49 -2.70 -11.07
N ILE A 49 12.85 -2.81 -12.34
CA ILE A 49 14.03 -2.13 -12.91
C ILE A 49 13.55 -1.13 -13.96
N PRO A 50 13.59 0.17 -13.68
CA PRO A 50 13.34 1.20 -14.69
C PRO A 50 14.51 1.31 -15.65
N HIS A 51 14.21 1.56 -16.92
CA HIS A 51 15.16 1.84 -18.00
C HIS A 51 14.91 3.25 -18.53
N PRO A 52 15.53 4.29 -17.93
CA PRO A 52 15.26 5.68 -18.30
C PRO A 52 15.61 6.01 -19.76
N GLU A 53 16.49 5.22 -20.37
CA GLU A 53 16.95 5.43 -21.75
C GLU A 53 15.88 5.17 -22.81
N ASP A 54 14.89 4.34 -22.52
CA ASP A 54 13.79 4.00 -23.45
C ASP A 54 12.40 4.05 -22.81
N ASP A 55 12.32 4.60 -21.57
CA ASP A 55 11.10 4.74 -20.79
C ASP A 55 10.36 3.39 -20.55
N THR A 56 11.12 2.30 -20.51
CA THR A 56 10.58 0.97 -20.22
C THR A 56 10.87 0.50 -18.81
N ILE A 57 10.19 -0.55 -18.39
CA ILE A 57 10.35 -1.17 -17.07
C ILE A 57 10.47 -2.68 -17.25
N SER A 58 11.52 -3.27 -16.68
CA SER A 58 11.58 -4.72 -16.47
C SER A 58 10.90 -5.06 -15.15
N LEU A 59 9.89 -5.92 -15.20
CA LEU A 59 9.13 -6.33 -14.04
C LEU A 59 9.08 -7.85 -13.95
N GLN A 60 9.52 -8.41 -12.81
CA GLN A 60 9.46 -9.84 -12.55
C GLN A 60 8.96 -10.13 -11.15
N CYS A 61 7.85 -10.85 -11.02
CA CYS A 61 7.37 -11.31 -9.72
C CYS A 61 8.33 -12.36 -9.13
N ILE A 62 8.59 -12.23 -7.83
CA ILE A 62 9.41 -13.17 -7.07
C ILE A 62 8.56 -14.40 -6.74
N SER A 63 9.05 -15.57 -7.13
CA SER A 63 8.41 -16.85 -6.87
C SER A 63 9.03 -17.59 -5.68
N GLU A 64 8.31 -18.55 -5.11
CA GLU A 64 8.86 -19.46 -4.09
C GLU A 64 10.14 -20.17 -4.57
N ARG A 65 10.23 -20.47 -5.87
CA ARG A 65 11.43 -21.06 -6.45
C ARG A 65 12.64 -20.12 -6.40
N MET A 66 12.41 -18.81 -6.59
CA MET A 66 13.47 -17.81 -6.50
C MET A 66 13.95 -17.68 -5.05
N LEU A 67 13.06 -17.66 -4.07
CA LEU A 67 13.43 -17.65 -2.64
C LEU A 67 14.34 -18.84 -2.29
N LYS A 68 13.94 -20.05 -2.72
CA LYS A 68 14.75 -21.27 -2.52
C LYS A 68 16.13 -21.17 -3.17
N ARG A 69 16.20 -20.63 -4.40
CA ARG A 69 17.48 -20.46 -5.11
C ARG A 69 18.38 -19.43 -4.45
N TRP A 70 17.79 -18.39 -3.86
CA TRP A 70 18.51 -17.35 -3.13
C TRP A 70 18.85 -17.72 -1.70
N ASP A 71 18.35 -18.85 -1.20
CA ASP A 71 18.48 -19.34 0.15
C ASP A 71 17.98 -18.33 1.21
N ILE A 72 16.85 -17.71 0.95
CA ILE A 72 16.17 -16.78 1.87
C ILE A 72 14.73 -17.18 2.14
N SER A 73 14.23 -16.79 3.32
CA SER A 73 12.83 -16.95 3.67
C SER A 73 11.97 -15.79 3.15
N LEU A 74 10.65 -16.00 3.11
CA LEU A 74 9.70 -14.93 2.85
C LEU A 74 9.77 -13.84 3.93
N ASP A 75 10.01 -14.22 5.19
CA ASP A 75 10.12 -13.27 6.30
C ASP A 75 11.36 -12.38 6.15
N THR A 76 12.48 -12.95 5.72
CA THR A 76 13.70 -12.17 5.41
C THR A 76 13.42 -11.16 4.29
N LEU A 77 12.80 -11.62 3.20
CA LEU A 77 12.41 -10.75 2.10
C LEU A 77 11.48 -9.63 2.56
N THR A 78 10.45 -9.97 3.33
CA THR A 78 9.46 -9.01 3.86
C THR A 78 10.13 -7.95 4.74
N LYS A 79 11.03 -8.39 5.63
CA LYS A 79 11.76 -7.48 6.52
C LYS A 79 12.64 -6.51 5.72
N ASP A 80 13.42 -7.01 4.79
CA ASP A 80 14.33 -6.19 3.99
C ASP A 80 13.57 -5.14 3.15
N VAL A 81 12.41 -5.52 2.61
CA VAL A 81 11.52 -4.58 1.90
C VAL A 81 10.95 -3.55 2.87
N CYS A 82 10.46 -3.96 4.05
CA CYS A 82 9.96 -3.01 5.05
C CYS A 82 11.03 -2.01 5.48
N ASP A 83 12.28 -2.45 5.66
CA ASP A 83 13.39 -1.56 6.02
C ASP A 83 13.67 -0.54 4.91
N SER A 84 13.65 -0.95 3.63
CA SER A 84 13.87 -0.07 2.48
C SER A 84 12.72 0.92 2.26
N GLU A 85 11.49 0.56 2.58
CA GLU A 85 10.31 1.42 2.46
C GLU A 85 10.38 2.65 3.35
N LEU A 86 11.05 2.57 4.51
CA LEU A 86 11.18 3.69 5.45
C LEU A 86 11.92 4.90 4.85
N GLU A 87 12.82 4.66 3.90
CA GLU A 87 13.59 5.70 3.22
C GLU A 87 12.83 6.33 2.05
N GLN A 88 11.78 5.67 1.57
CA GLN A 88 11.04 6.05 0.36
C GLN A 88 9.66 6.66 0.65
N VAL A 89 9.25 6.72 1.92
CA VAL A 89 7.91 7.14 2.30
C VAL A 89 7.65 8.62 2.02
N CYS A 90 6.54 8.90 1.34
CA CYS A 90 5.97 10.22 1.12
C CYS A 90 4.58 10.29 1.73
N ILE A 91 4.36 11.26 2.64
CA ILE A 91 3.06 11.57 3.23
C ILE A 91 2.83 13.05 3.01
N PHE A 92 1.70 13.41 2.42
CA PHE A 92 1.34 14.81 2.18
C PHE A 92 -0.17 15.00 2.27
N ASN A 93 -0.56 16.23 2.59
CA ASN A 93 -1.96 16.64 2.58
C ASN A 93 -2.39 16.98 1.16
N GLY A 94 -3.32 16.22 0.59
CA GLY A 94 -3.83 16.42 -0.75
C GLY A 94 -4.13 15.12 -1.49
N ILE A 95 -4.62 15.26 -2.71
CA ILE A 95 -4.91 14.15 -3.62
C ILE A 95 -4.27 14.39 -4.97
N TYR A 96 -3.97 13.31 -5.69
CA TYR A 96 -3.59 13.37 -7.09
C TYR A 96 -4.81 13.43 -7.99
N PHE A 97 -4.78 14.36 -8.99
CA PHE A 97 -5.66 14.31 -10.14
C PHE A 97 -4.78 14.12 -11.38
N GLY A 98 -4.74 12.92 -11.92
CA GLY A 98 -3.81 12.54 -12.95
C GLY A 98 -2.36 12.66 -12.47
N GLU A 99 -1.54 13.50 -13.15
CA GLU A 99 -0.15 13.76 -12.76
C GLU A 99 0.02 14.94 -11.80
N ASN A 100 -1.04 15.69 -11.55
CA ASN A 100 -1.00 16.91 -10.76
C ASN A 100 -1.35 16.60 -9.29
N LEU A 101 -0.50 17.11 -8.41
CA LEU A 101 -0.70 17.05 -6.96
C LEU A 101 -1.36 18.33 -6.48
N TYR A 102 -2.49 18.20 -5.79
CA TYR A 102 -3.18 19.30 -5.15
C TYR A 102 -2.85 19.28 -3.65
N TYR A 103 -2.04 20.21 -3.21
CA TYR A 103 -1.70 20.41 -1.80
C TYR A 103 -2.77 21.23 -1.10
N SER A 104 -3.13 20.82 0.12
CA SER A 104 -3.67 21.73 1.09
C SER A 104 -2.50 22.31 1.92
N SER A 105 -2.33 23.63 1.90
CA SER A 105 -1.30 24.34 2.68
C SER A 105 -1.71 24.60 4.13
N LYS A 106 -2.91 24.16 4.54
CA LYS A 106 -3.46 24.37 5.87
C LYS A 106 -2.92 23.35 6.86
N LYS A 107 -2.95 23.73 8.16
CA LYS A 107 -2.85 22.77 9.25
C LYS A 107 -3.95 21.72 9.07
N LEU A 108 -3.58 20.44 9.25
CA LEU A 108 -4.54 19.33 9.15
C LEU A 108 -5.76 19.60 10.04
N ASP A 109 -6.93 19.56 9.45
CA ASP A 109 -8.18 19.44 10.18
C ASP A 109 -8.74 18.02 10.08
N ASP A 110 -9.85 17.74 10.77
CA ASP A 110 -10.38 16.39 10.88
C ASP A 110 -10.88 15.82 9.54
N TRP A 111 -11.03 16.64 8.50
CA TRP A 111 -11.54 16.28 7.17
C TRP A 111 -10.47 16.29 6.09
N ASP A 112 -9.24 16.59 6.44
CA ASP A 112 -8.15 16.60 5.48
C ASP A 112 -7.81 15.18 5.05
N LEU A 113 -7.64 15.00 3.74
CA LEU A 113 -7.14 13.77 3.15
C LEU A 113 -5.63 13.81 3.07
N LEU A 114 -4.97 12.85 3.73
CA LEU A 114 -3.58 12.58 3.50
C LEU A 114 -3.42 11.54 2.40
N CYS A 115 -2.39 11.69 1.59
CA CYS A 115 -1.95 10.67 0.65
C CYS A 115 -0.65 10.04 1.16
N LEU A 116 -0.62 8.72 1.24
CA LEU A 116 0.57 7.91 1.51
C LEU A 116 1.01 7.21 0.24
N THR A 117 2.23 7.48 -0.21
CA THR A 117 2.86 6.83 -1.36
C THR A 117 4.39 6.79 -1.17
N ASN A 118 5.12 6.28 -2.14
CA ASN A 118 6.58 6.32 -2.18
C ASN A 118 7.11 7.40 -3.14
N THR A 119 8.41 7.63 -3.11
CA THR A 119 9.09 8.70 -3.86
C THR A 119 8.92 8.58 -5.38
N ASP A 120 8.80 7.37 -5.91
CA ASP A 120 8.62 7.13 -7.35
C ASP A 120 7.18 6.86 -7.76
N ARG A 121 6.23 6.89 -6.82
CA ARG A 121 4.78 6.71 -7.01
C ARG A 121 4.42 5.39 -7.70
N GLN A 122 5.20 4.36 -7.48
CA GLN A 122 4.95 3.03 -8.04
C GLN A 122 4.78 2.00 -6.93
N PHE A 123 3.57 1.45 -6.82
CA PHE A 123 3.18 0.47 -5.80
C PHE A 123 3.26 1.00 -4.35
N GLY A 124 3.19 2.32 -4.17
CA GLY A 124 3.35 2.97 -2.88
C GLY A 124 2.24 2.65 -1.86
N ALA A 125 1.09 2.13 -2.31
CA ALA A 125 0.04 1.63 -1.41
C ALA A 125 0.55 0.56 -0.44
N SER A 126 1.57 -0.20 -0.81
CA SER A 126 2.17 -1.24 0.03
C SER A 126 2.76 -0.71 1.34
N LEU A 127 3.12 0.57 1.40
CA LEU A 127 3.68 1.22 2.59
C LEU A 127 2.76 1.14 3.80
N ILE A 128 1.44 1.05 3.58
CA ILE A 128 0.46 0.92 4.67
C ILE A 128 0.62 -0.40 5.45
N LEU A 129 1.21 -1.43 4.87
CA LEU A 129 1.51 -2.68 5.57
C LEU A 129 2.69 -2.55 6.53
N ASN A 130 3.48 -1.48 6.43
CA ASN A 130 4.62 -1.24 7.32
C ASN A 130 4.15 -0.56 8.62
N LYS A 131 4.29 -1.28 9.73
CA LYS A 131 3.87 -0.82 11.06
C LYS A 131 4.51 0.52 11.46
N ALA A 132 5.80 0.71 11.19
CA ALA A 132 6.50 1.95 11.53
C ALA A 132 5.94 3.14 10.74
N ILE A 133 5.54 2.93 9.50
CA ILE A 133 4.90 3.93 8.66
C ILE A 133 3.48 4.23 9.19
N ARG A 134 2.68 3.20 9.52
CA ARG A 134 1.35 3.42 10.14
C ARG A 134 1.46 4.23 11.43
N LYS A 135 2.43 3.92 12.30
CA LYS A 135 2.67 4.71 13.51
C LYS A 135 2.95 6.17 13.20
N ARG A 136 3.83 6.45 12.22
CA ARG A 136 4.11 7.81 11.77
C ARG A 136 2.87 8.53 11.24
N VAL A 137 2.02 7.82 10.50
CA VAL A 137 0.72 8.34 10.04
C VAL A 137 -0.17 8.71 11.24
N GLY A 138 -0.32 7.82 12.21
CA GLY A 138 -1.12 8.07 13.43
C GLY A 138 -0.62 9.26 14.27
N GLU A 139 0.71 9.47 14.30
CA GLU A 139 1.31 10.66 14.92
C GLU A 139 0.96 11.96 14.16
N ILE A 140 1.00 11.93 12.81
CA ILE A 140 0.66 13.07 11.95
C ILE A 140 -0.83 13.41 12.08
N VAL A 141 -1.71 12.41 12.01
CA VAL A 141 -3.17 12.55 12.13
C VAL A 141 -3.59 12.91 13.56
N GLY A 142 -2.78 12.53 14.53
CA GLY A 142 -3.04 12.79 15.95
C GLY A 142 -4.06 11.85 16.59
N GLY A 143 -4.41 10.72 15.94
CA GLY A 143 -5.43 9.77 16.40
C GLY A 143 -5.46 8.47 15.60
N HIS A 144 -6.53 7.70 15.79
CA HIS A 144 -6.89 6.60 14.90
C HIS A 144 -7.24 7.16 13.52
N PHE A 145 -7.12 6.34 12.50
CA PHE A 145 -7.35 6.81 11.14
C PHE A 145 -7.93 5.70 10.25
N ILE A 146 -8.62 6.14 9.22
CA ILE A 146 -9.20 5.29 8.19
C ILE A 146 -8.31 5.34 6.95
N VAL A 147 -8.04 4.19 6.38
CA VAL A 147 -7.33 4.02 5.11
C VAL A 147 -8.34 3.71 4.03
N LEU A 148 -8.31 4.49 2.96
CA LEU A 148 -9.10 4.29 1.75
C LEU A 148 -8.16 3.76 0.65
N PRO A 149 -8.08 2.44 0.46
CA PRO A 149 -7.11 1.80 -0.44
C PRO A 149 -7.65 1.80 -1.88
N SER A 150 -7.78 2.99 -2.47
CA SER A 150 -8.32 3.17 -3.80
C SER A 150 -7.38 2.68 -4.90
N SER A 151 -6.06 2.89 -4.75
CA SER A 151 -5.07 2.64 -5.80
C SER A 151 -3.96 1.70 -5.30
N ILE A 152 -3.36 0.94 -6.22
CA ILE A 152 -2.12 0.18 -5.94
C ILE A 152 -0.90 1.09 -5.78
N HIS A 153 -0.99 2.36 -6.19
CA HIS A 153 0.11 3.32 -6.18
C HIS A 153 0.14 4.18 -4.92
N GLU A 154 -1.02 4.47 -4.34
CA GLU A 154 -1.17 5.26 -3.12
C GLU A 154 -2.42 4.85 -2.35
N VAL A 155 -2.45 5.18 -1.07
CA VAL A 155 -3.67 5.11 -0.25
C VAL A 155 -4.01 6.49 0.28
N MET A 156 -5.31 6.78 0.36
CA MET A 156 -5.81 7.95 1.03
C MET A 156 -6.07 7.64 2.50
N ILE A 157 -5.80 8.62 3.34
CA ILE A 157 -5.91 8.50 4.80
C ILE A 157 -6.73 9.68 5.30
N ILE A 158 -7.67 9.40 6.18
CA ILE A 158 -8.48 10.38 6.87
C ILE A 158 -8.51 10.05 8.37
N LYS A 159 -8.57 11.07 9.22
CA LYS A 159 -8.73 10.87 10.65
C LYS A 159 -10.03 10.13 10.95
N ASP A 160 -10.02 9.22 11.90
CA ASP A 160 -11.25 8.60 12.39
C ASP A 160 -12.02 9.63 13.25
N THR A 161 -13.14 10.10 12.74
CA THR A 161 -14.05 11.07 13.34
C THR A 161 -15.35 10.43 13.84
N ASN A 162 -15.39 9.10 13.91
CA ASN A 162 -16.58 8.31 14.27
C ASN A 162 -17.78 8.48 13.32
N GLU A 163 -17.52 8.85 12.07
CA GLU A 163 -18.56 8.85 11.03
C GLU A 163 -19.09 7.45 10.75
N ASP A 164 -20.28 7.40 10.16
CA ASP A 164 -20.90 6.15 9.75
C ASP A 164 -20.03 5.37 8.76
N LEU A 165 -20.13 4.05 8.83
CA LEU A 165 -19.45 3.15 7.90
C LEU A 165 -19.72 3.53 6.44
N ASP A 166 -20.98 3.80 6.11
CA ASP A 166 -21.42 4.13 4.75
C ASP A 166 -20.71 5.36 4.19
N TYR A 167 -20.34 6.33 5.05
CA TYR A 167 -19.58 7.51 4.62
C TYR A 167 -18.25 7.12 3.98
N PHE A 168 -17.46 6.27 4.63
CA PHE A 168 -16.15 5.85 4.14
C PHE A 168 -16.24 4.91 2.94
N TYR A 169 -17.20 3.99 2.96
CA TYR A 169 -17.45 3.09 1.82
C TYR A 169 -17.89 3.87 0.58
N ASN A 170 -18.79 4.85 0.71
CA ASN A 170 -19.23 5.69 -0.40
C ASN A 170 -18.09 6.57 -0.93
N MET A 171 -17.24 7.11 -0.05
CA MET A 171 -16.05 7.88 -0.44
C MET A 171 -15.09 7.02 -1.25
N LEU A 172 -14.74 5.82 -0.77
CA LEU A 172 -13.88 4.89 -1.50
C LEU A 172 -14.49 4.48 -2.84
N ALA A 173 -15.78 4.15 -2.87
CA ALA A 173 -16.49 3.80 -4.08
C ALA A 173 -16.47 4.96 -5.09
N GLY A 174 -16.62 6.21 -4.63
CA GLY A 174 -16.52 7.41 -5.45
C GLY A 174 -15.12 7.58 -6.08
N PHE A 175 -14.05 7.30 -5.32
CA PHE A 175 -12.69 7.31 -5.86
C PHE A 175 -12.49 6.22 -6.91
N ASN A 176 -12.89 4.98 -6.62
CA ASN A 176 -12.74 3.84 -7.51
C ASN A 176 -13.57 3.96 -8.79
N ALA A 177 -14.70 4.65 -8.75
CA ALA A 177 -15.56 4.89 -9.91
C ALA A 177 -15.06 6.03 -10.81
N ASN A 178 -14.11 6.85 -10.36
CA ASN A 178 -13.63 8.01 -11.11
C ASN A 178 -12.25 7.73 -11.77
N PRO A 179 -12.19 7.49 -13.10
CA PRO A 179 -10.95 7.18 -13.81
C PRO A 179 -9.92 8.31 -13.80
N MET A 180 -10.32 9.54 -13.45
CA MET A 180 -9.41 10.67 -13.26
C MET A 180 -8.65 10.60 -11.95
N ILE A 181 -9.18 9.87 -10.95
CA ILE A 181 -8.54 9.63 -9.65
C ILE A 181 -7.80 8.30 -9.70
N VAL A 182 -8.49 7.21 -10.05
CA VAL A 182 -7.91 5.86 -10.10
C VAL A 182 -8.24 5.20 -11.43
N LYS A 183 -7.23 4.78 -12.17
CA LYS A 183 -7.47 4.01 -13.39
C LYS A 183 -8.08 2.65 -13.01
N PRO A 184 -9.06 2.11 -13.76
CA PRO A 184 -9.74 0.85 -13.43
C PRO A 184 -8.79 -0.33 -13.17
N LYS A 185 -7.67 -0.39 -13.90
CA LYS A 185 -6.64 -1.43 -13.73
C LYS A 185 -5.81 -1.27 -12.44
N ASP A 186 -5.82 -0.08 -11.84
CA ASP A 186 -5.01 0.26 -10.68
C ASP A 186 -5.84 0.26 -9.37
N VAL A 187 -7.15 -0.01 -9.45
CA VAL A 187 -8.01 -0.17 -8.26
C VAL A 187 -7.46 -1.28 -7.38
N LEU A 188 -7.22 -0.95 -6.11
CA LEU A 188 -6.64 -1.87 -5.14
C LEU A 188 -7.70 -2.70 -4.43
N CYS A 189 -8.67 -2.05 -3.77
CA CYS A 189 -9.66 -2.71 -2.93
C CYS A 189 -10.92 -1.85 -2.80
N ASN A 190 -12.04 -2.48 -2.43
CA ASN A 190 -13.31 -1.80 -2.17
C ASN A 190 -13.67 -1.73 -0.67
N THR A 191 -12.74 -2.13 0.19
CA THR A 191 -12.92 -2.18 1.64
C THR A 191 -12.03 -1.15 2.32
N PRO A 192 -12.58 -0.17 3.06
CA PRO A 192 -11.80 0.70 3.93
C PRO A 192 -11.21 -0.08 5.11
N PHE A 193 -10.06 0.38 5.64
CA PHE A 193 -9.44 -0.20 6.83
C PHE A 193 -9.35 0.83 7.95
N TRP A 194 -9.59 0.37 9.17
CA TRP A 194 -9.28 1.13 10.37
C TRP A 194 -7.86 0.82 10.86
N CYS A 195 -7.16 1.85 11.33
CA CYS A 195 -5.83 1.72 11.90
C CYS A 195 -5.74 2.39 13.26
N SER A 196 -5.10 1.70 14.22
CA SER A 196 -4.79 2.29 15.51
C SER A 196 -3.72 3.39 15.40
N LYS A 197 -3.78 4.39 16.29
CA LYS A 197 -2.85 5.51 16.36
C LYS A 197 -1.38 5.08 16.45
N ASP A 198 -1.10 3.99 17.18
CA ASP A 198 0.25 3.44 17.36
C ASP A 198 0.71 2.58 16.18
N GLY A 199 -0.16 2.37 15.19
CA GLY A 199 0.10 1.57 13.99
C GLY A 199 0.15 0.06 14.22
N GLU A 200 -0.18 -0.42 15.44
CA GLU A 200 -0.18 -1.86 15.75
C GLU A 200 -1.27 -2.60 15.00
N MET A 201 -2.48 -2.05 15.01
CA MET A 201 -3.66 -2.67 14.43
C MET A 201 -3.99 -2.05 13.07
N MET A 202 -4.34 -2.90 12.14
CA MET A 202 -4.98 -2.56 10.86
C MET A 202 -5.97 -3.66 10.54
N MET A 203 -7.24 -3.34 10.43
CA MET A 203 -8.32 -4.29 10.18
C MET A 203 -9.40 -3.69 9.28
N ASP A 204 -10.23 -4.53 8.71
CA ASP A 204 -11.45 -4.13 8.01
C ASP A 204 -12.25 -3.16 8.89
N LEU A 205 -12.68 -2.03 8.32
CA LEU A 205 -13.39 -1.00 9.07
C LEU A 205 -14.69 -1.52 9.68
N LYS A 206 -15.41 -2.41 8.97
CA LYS A 206 -16.64 -2.99 9.49
C LYS A 206 -16.38 -3.83 10.73
N LEU A 207 -15.34 -4.69 10.71
CA LEU A 207 -14.96 -5.50 11.87
C LEU A 207 -14.51 -4.62 13.04
N ALA A 208 -13.76 -3.54 12.78
CA ALA A 208 -13.32 -2.62 13.82
C ALA A 208 -14.48 -1.93 14.52
N LYS A 209 -15.55 -1.58 13.81
CA LYS A 209 -16.74 -0.94 14.40
C LYS A 209 -17.60 -1.95 15.19
N GLU A 210 -17.69 -3.21 14.74
CA GLU A 210 -18.38 -4.28 15.48
C GLU A 210 -17.66 -4.56 16.82
N ASP A 211 -16.34 -4.62 16.85
CA ASP A 211 -15.56 -4.83 18.09
C ASP A 211 -15.71 -3.68 19.10
N ILE A 212 -15.85 -2.42 18.62
CA ILE A 212 -16.01 -1.24 19.49
C ILE A 212 -17.41 -1.16 20.11
N GLU A 213 -18.44 -1.69 19.44
CA GLU A 213 -19.82 -1.68 19.95
C GLU A 213 -20.08 -2.77 21.02
N GLU A 214 -19.20 -3.80 21.12
CA GLU A 214 -19.33 -4.89 22.09
C GLU A 214 -18.59 -4.59 23.45
N ASP A 215 -17.74 -3.56 23.54
CA ASP A 215 -17.01 -3.12 24.74
C ASP A 215 -17.71 -1.93 25.44
#